data_19858131e101620a827e9e4f98d73419
#
_entry.id   19858131e101620a827e9e4f98d73419
#
_cell.length_a   1.000
_cell.length_b   1.000
_cell.length_c   1.000
_cell.angle_alpha   90.00
_cell.angle_beta   90.00
_cell.angle_gamma   90.00
#
_symmetry.space_group_name_H-M   'P 1'
#
loop_
_entity.id
_entity.type
_entity.pdbx_description
1 polymer ?
#
loop_
_entity_poly.entity_id
_entity_poly.type
_entity_poly.pdbx_seq_one_letter_code
_entity_poly.pdbx_strand_id
1 'polypeptide(L)'
;MKNLLPLFCIVCFCSAFNVILAQELNTDNNSPIYDRSEDLLSNIDTIPDYRSKTNKLKLTGTIYMSDGTTPASDVVLFIEQPNENGDFELRKTGDQRYVFHRSWVKTDADGNYTIHTFVPGNDRRYNQLQQIFPIVKEPNRQEYKLETFLFDEDPLLTKRCRKRIQKKSDVTRILKLKKEDGMLVAQRDIILASVEVRIK
;
A
#
# COMPACT_ATOMS: atom_id res chain seq x y z
N MET A 1 25.51 67.14 27.78
CA MET A 1 25.71 65.97 26.98
C MET A 1 25.21 64.77 27.78
N LYS A 2 23.94 64.37 27.62
CA LYS A 2 23.30 63.35 28.43
C LYS A 2 22.54 62.38 27.51
N ASN A 3 23.01 61.13 27.44
CA ASN A 3 22.30 59.90 27.27
C ASN A 3 21.20 59.78 26.19
N LEU A 4 21.59 59.36 24.97
CA LEU A 4 20.74 58.99 23.87
C LEU A 4 20.97 57.50 23.50
N LEU A 5 21.17 56.63 24.48
CA LEU A 5 21.55 55.23 24.21
C LEU A 5 20.60 54.11 24.67
N PRO A 6 19.35 54.33 25.07
CA PRO A 6 18.49 53.16 25.26
C PRO A 6 17.31 53.04 24.29
N LEU A 7 17.21 53.86 23.23
CA LEU A 7 16.04 53.77 22.34
C LEU A 7 16.23 52.90 21.10
N PHE A 8 17.43 52.38 20.87
CA PHE A 8 17.73 51.56 19.68
C PHE A 8 17.60 50.05 19.90
N CYS A 9 17.45 49.59 21.14
CA CYS A 9 17.33 48.14 21.44
C CYS A 9 15.91 47.59 21.46
N ILE A 10 14.87 48.42 21.37
CA ILE A 10 13.47 47.96 21.47
C ILE A 10 12.85 47.65 20.09
N VAL A 11 13.41 48.18 19.01
CA VAL A 11 12.85 47.98 17.65
C VAL A 11 13.33 46.69 17.00
N CYS A 12 14.41 46.07 17.46
CA CYS A 12 14.90 44.79 16.89
C CYS A 12 14.25 43.52 17.45
N PHE A 13 13.40 43.63 18.46
CA PHE A 13 12.79 42.44 19.08
C PHE A 13 11.38 42.11 18.56
N CYS A 14 10.78 42.95 17.72
CA CYS A 14 9.44 42.76 17.17
C CYS A 14 9.39 42.14 15.78
N SER A 15 10.53 41.87 15.14
CA SER A 15 10.57 41.29 13.79
C SER A 15 10.90 39.79 13.72
N ALA A 16 11.04 39.14 14.88
CA ALA A 16 11.37 37.69 14.93
C ALA A 16 10.17 36.78 15.18
N PHE A 17 8.93 37.28 15.17
CA PHE A 17 7.73 36.48 15.54
C PHE A 17 6.78 36.18 14.40
N ASN A 18 7.17 36.35 13.14
CA ASN A 18 6.27 36.09 12.00
C ASN A 18 6.79 35.10 10.97
N VAL A 19 7.56 34.10 11.35
CA VAL A 19 7.96 33.00 10.45
C VAL A 19 7.65 31.63 11.09
N ILE A 20 6.51 31.56 11.78
CA ILE A 20 5.85 30.26 12.01
C ILE A 20 4.52 30.35 11.29
N LEU A 21 4.57 30.38 9.99
CA LEU A 21 3.41 30.24 9.14
C LEU A 21 3.62 29.05 8.22
N ALA A 22 2.82 28.06 8.51
CA ALA A 22 2.36 27.11 7.51
C ALA A 22 3.50 26.49 6.68
N GLN A 23 4.23 25.54 7.22
CA GLN A 23 4.34 24.33 6.47
C GLN A 23 2.88 23.82 6.37
N GLU A 24 2.12 24.35 5.39
CA GLU A 24 1.11 23.53 4.75
C GLU A 24 1.83 22.22 4.49
N LEU A 25 1.37 21.17 5.16
CA LEU A 25 1.58 19.82 4.67
C LEU A 25 1.03 19.86 3.25
N ASN A 26 1.91 20.16 2.30
CA ASN A 26 1.73 19.74 0.92
C ASN A 26 1.71 18.21 1.05
N THR A 27 0.56 17.67 1.38
CA THR A 27 0.22 16.32 1.04
C THR A 27 0.18 16.34 -0.48
N ASP A 28 1.38 16.24 -1.09
CA ASP A 28 1.48 15.78 -2.45
C ASP A 28 0.71 14.46 -2.45
N ASN A 29 -0.53 14.51 -2.93
CA ASN A 29 -1.38 13.34 -3.20
C ASN A 29 -0.75 12.53 -4.35
N ASN A 30 0.54 12.23 -4.23
CA ASN A 30 1.36 11.51 -5.20
C ASN A 30 1.26 10.00 -4.98
N SER A 31 0.46 9.58 -3.99
CA SER A 31 0.24 8.15 -3.75
C SER A 31 -0.69 7.59 -4.83
N PRO A 32 -0.31 6.48 -5.49
CA PRO A 32 -1.08 5.90 -6.58
C PRO A 32 -2.48 5.42 -6.16
N ILE A 33 -2.77 5.31 -4.87
CA ILE A 33 -4.10 4.96 -4.36
C ILE A 33 -5.16 6.01 -4.75
N TYR A 34 -4.75 7.27 -4.97
CA TYR A 34 -5.63 8.38 -5.36
C TYR A 34 -5.81 8.54 -6.88
N ASP A 35 -5.15 7.72 -7.70
CA ASP A 35 -5.26 7.79 -9.17
C ASP A 35 -6.65 7.40 -9.70
N ARG A 36 -7.50 6.81 -8.85
CA ARG A 36 -8.91 6.52 -9.13
C ARG A 36 -9.83 7.13 -8.07
N SER A 37 -10.97 7.68 -8.50
CA SER A 37 -12.01 8.15 -7.59
C SER A 37 -12.63 6.99 -6.82
N GLU A 38 -12.77 7.13 -5.49
CA GLU A 38 -13.34 6.10 -4.60
C GLU A 38 -14.79 5.73 -4.97
N ASP A 39 -15.55 6.66 -5.57
CA ASP A 39 -16.95 6.42 -5.99
C ASP A 39 -17.05 5.45 -7.16
N LEU A 40 -15.96 5.25 -7.90
CA LEU A 40 -15.89 4.32 -9.02
C LEU A 40 -15.36 2.94 -8.64
N LEU A 41 -14.96 2.75 -7.38
CA LEU A 41 -14.39 1.50 -6.91
C LEU A 41 -15.48 0.52 -6.49
N SER A 42 -15.23 -0.75 -6.80
CA SER A 42 -16.03 -1.91 -6.38
C SER A 42 -15.17 -2.79 -5.47
N ASN A 43 -15.79 -3.74 -4.79
CA ASN A 43 -15.08 -4.77 -4.05
C ASN A 43 -14.40 -5.82 -4.95
N ILE A 44 -14.56 -5.71 -6.27
CA ILE A 44 -13.92 -6.59 -7.26
C ILE A 44 -13.23 -5.73 -8.32
N ASP A 45 -11.97 -6.01 -8.61
CA ASP A 45 -11.23 -5.38 -9.71
C ASP A 45 -10.31 -6.39 -10.41
N THR A 46 -9.85 -6.02 -11.60
CA THR A 46 -9.00 -6.86 -12.43
C THR A 46 -7.79 -6.06 -12.92
N ILE A 47 -6.60 -6.60 -12.66
CA ILE A 47 -5.34 -5.99 -13.10
C ILE A 47 -5.26 -5.90 -14.63
N PRO A 48 -4.60 -4.89 -15.21
CA PRO A 48 -4.40 -4.81 -16.66
C PRO A 48 -3.76 -6.10 -17.21
N ASP A 49 -4.12 -6.46 -18.43
CA ASP A 49 -3.61 -7.62 -19.17
C ASP A 49 -3.87 -8.99 -18.52
N TYR A 50 -4.73 -9.07 -17.51
CA TYR A 50 -5.07 -10.33 -16.82
C TYR A 50 -5.39 -11.48 -17.77
N ARG A 51 -6.12 -11.21 -18.88
CA ARG A 51 -6.54 -12.26 -19.82
C ARG A 51 -5.37 -12.96 -20.51
N SER A 52 -4.27 -12.24 -20.75
CA SER A 52 -3.05 -12.74 -21.41
C SER A 52 -2.09 -13.47 -20.46
N LYS A 53 -2.32 -13.40 -19.14
CA LYS A 53 -1.42 -13.97 -18.12
C LYS A 53 -1.55 -15.49 -18.02
N THR A 54 -0.41 -16.15 -17.79
CA THR A 54 -0.34 -17.62 -17.68
C THR A 54 -0.77 -18.11 -16.30
N ASN A 55 -0.19 -17.52 -15.24
CA ASN A 55 -0.45 -17.89 -13.85
C ASN A 55 -1.49 -16.97 -13.22
N LYS A 56 -2.73 -17.05 -13.75
CA LYS A 56 -3.87 -16.25 -13.26
C LYS A 56 -4.15 -16.57 -11.81
N LEU A 57 -4.34 -15.52 -11.01
CA LEU A 57 -4.61 -15.60 -9.58
C LEU A 57 -5.88 -14.82 -9.23
N LYS A 58 -6.78 -15.47 -8.51
CA LYS A 58 -7.87 -14.82 -7.78
C LYS A 58 -7.43 -14.64 -6.34
N LEU A 59 -7.15 -13.38 -5.96
CA LEU A 59 -6.82 -12.99 -4.59
C LEU A 59 -8.09 -12.48 -3.91
N THR A 60 -8.51 -13.14 -2.85
CA THR A 60 -9.69 -12.77 -2.06
C THR A 60 -9.33 -12.59 -0.61
N GLY A 61 -10.21 -11.94 0.15
CA GLY A 61 -10.06 -11.84 1.60
C GLY A 61 -11.07 -10.89 2.21
N THR A 62 -11.01 -10.79 3.52
CA THR A 62 -11.79 -9.83 4.31
C THR A 62 -10.83 -8.90 5.02
N ILE A 63 -11.16 -7.61 5.01
CA ILE A 63 -10.45 -6.62 5.81
C ILE A 63 -11.23 -6.45 7.12
N TYR A 64 -10.52 -6.58 8.23
CA TYR A 64 -11.05 -6.40 9.57
C TYR A 64 -10.50 -5.13 10.22
N MET A 65 -11.29 -4.54 11.09
CA MET A 65 -10.84 -3.49 12.00
C MET A 65 -9.69 -4.00 12.89
N SER A 66 -9.07 -3.10 13.63
CA SER A 66 -7.94 -3.43 14.51
C SER A 66 -8.25 -4.44 15.64
N ASP A 67 -9.52 -4.74 15.88
CA ASP A 67 -9.96 -5.80 16.80
C ASP A 67 -9.83 -7.22 16.21
N GLY A 68 -9.59 -7.32 14.90
CA GLY A 68 -9.41 -8.57 14.16
C GLY A 68 -10.68 -9.38 13.93
N THR A 69 -11.86 -8.83 14.25
CA THR A 69 -13.15 -9.53 14.17
C THR A 69 -14.24 -8.74 13.47
N THR A 70 -14.27 -7.43 13.63
CA THR A 70 -15.25 -6.56 12.98
C THR A 70 -14.86 -6.30 11.52
N PRO A 71 -15.71 -6.65 10.53
CA PRO A 71 -15.45 -6.33 9.14
C PRO A 71 -15.33 -4.83 8.91
N ALA A 72 -14.38 -4.43 8.08
CA ALA A 72 -14.13 -3.03 7.75
C ALA A 72 -14.67 -2.70 6.35
N SER A 73 -15.82 -2.02 6.29
CA SER A 73 -16.42 -1.53 5.04
C SER A 73 -15.73 -0.27 4.52
N ASP A 74 -15.89 -0.01 3.22
CA ASP A 74 -15.43 1.22 2.54
C ASP A 74 -13.91 1.46 2.64
N VAL A 75 -13.13 0.43 2.92
CA VAL A 75 -11.67 0.49 2.92
C VAL A 75 -11.16 0.32 1.50
N VAL A 76 -10.35 1.26 1.03
CA VAL A 76 -9.68 1.13 -0.26
C VAL A 76 -8.40 0.34 -0.07
N LEU A 77 -8.26 -0.75 -0.83
CA LEU A 77 -7.04 -1.52 -0.97
C LEU A 77 -6.50 -1.32 -2.39
N PHE A 78 -5.35 -0.72 -2.49
CA PHE A 78 -4.56 -0.61 -3.72
C PHE A 78 -3.46 -1.67 -3.71
N ILE A 79 -3.21 -2.27 -4.86
CA ILE A 79 -2.04 -3.13 -5.06
C ILE A 79 -1.29 -2.72 -6.33
N GLU A 80 0.02 -2.90 -6.31
CA GLU A 80 0.87 -2.93 -7.49
C GLU A 80 1.85 -4.09 -7.43
N GLN A 81 2.31 -4.55 -8.59
CA GLN A 81 3.20 -5.71 -8.65
C GLN A 81 4.08 -5.71 -9.89
N PRO A 82 5.21 -6.45 -9.87
CA PRO A 82 6.01 -6.74 -11.05
C PRO A 82 5.25 -7.61 -12.07
N ASN A 83 5.75 -7.66 -13.29
CA ASN A 83 5.30 -8.59 -14.32
C ASN A 83 5.76 -10.03 -14.00
N GLU A 84 5.46 -10.97 -14.91
CA GLU A 84 5.81 -12.40 -14.77
C GLU A 84 7.33 -12.67 -14.81
N ASN A 85 8.15 -11.68 -15.21
CA ASN A 85 9.61 -11.76 -15.20
C ASN A 85 10.24 -11.15 -13.94
N GLY A 86 9.45 -10.51 -13.07
CA GLY A 86 9.94 -9.82 -11.88
C GLY A 86 10.27 -8.33 -12.11
N ASP A 87 10.00 -7.78 -13.31
CA ASP A 87 10.28 -6.38 -13.63
C ASP A 87 9.03 -5.51 -13.43
N PHE A 88 9.19 -4.30 -12.89
CA PHE A 88 8.12 -3.31 -12.88
C PHE A 88 7.95 -2.70 -14.27
N GLU A 89 6.80 -2.95 -14.90
CA GLU A 89 6.43 -2.29 -16.14
C GLU A 89 5.97 -0.88 -15.83
N LEU A 90 6.81 0.12 -16.12
CA LEU A 90 6.50 1.52 -15.91
C LEU A 90 5.86 2.12 -17.16
N ARG A 91 4.74 2.82 -16.96
CA ARG A 91 4.07 3.62 -17.98
C ARG A 91 4.00 5.08 -17.54
N LYS A 92 3.59 5.97 -18.47
CA LYS A 92 3.51 7.41 -18.23
C LYS A 92 2.17 7.95 -18.74
N THR A 93 1.56 8.83 -17.95
CA THR A 93 0.41 9.63 -18.36
C THR A 93 0.72 11.09 -18.02
N GLY A 94 0.82 11.94 -19.05
CA GLY A 94 1.38 13.28 -18.84
C GLY A 94 2.81 13.20 -18.29
N ASP A 95 3.07 13.85 -17.17
CA ASP A 95 4.36 13.81 -16.48
C ASP A 95 4.45 12.74 -15.37
N GLN A 96 3.34 12.10 -15.02
CA GLN A 96 3.28 11.11 -13.97
C GLN A 96 3.66 9.71 -14.48
N ARG A 97 4.64 9.07 -13.81
CA ARG A 97 5.00 7.68 -14.04
C ARG A 97 4.23 6.77 -13.08
N TYR A 98 3.83 5.62 -13.56
CA TYR A 98 3.10 4.64 -12.75
C TYR A 98 3.46 3.20 -13.13
N VAL A 99 3.25 2.28 -12.17
CA VAL A 99 3.35 0.84 -12.42
C VAL A 99 2.11 0.39 -13.18
N PHE A 100 2.29 -0.32 -14.31
CA PHE A 100 1.18 -0.74 -15.16
C PHE A 100 0.29 -1.78 -14.49
N HIS A 101 0.90 -2.80 -13.86
CA HIS A 101 0.16 -3.86 -13.18
C HIS A 101 -0.26 -3.41 -11.77
N ARG A 102 -1.43 -2.77 -11.69
CA ARG A 102 -2.02 -2.19 -10.49
C ARG A 102 -3.54 -2.32 -10.48
N SER A 103 -4.14 -2.35 -9.30
CA SER A 103 -5.57 -2.54 -9.09
C SER A 103 -6.05 -1.86 -7.83
N TRP A 104 -7.32 -1.48 -7.79
CA TRP A 104 -7.99 -0.81 -6.68
C TRP A 104 -9.30 -1.50 -6.37
N VAL A 105 -9.53 -1.85 -5.12
CA VAL A 105 -10.82 -2.33 -4.64
C VAL A 105 -11.25 -1.51 -3.43
N LYS A 106 -12.57 -1.40 -3.24
CA LYS A 106 -13.16 -0.84 -2.04
C LYS A 106 -14.02 -1.93 -1.39
N THR A 107 -13.76 -2.28 -0.14
CA THR A 107 -14.47 -3.36 0.56
C THR A 107 -15.97 -3.11 0.63
N ASP A 108 -16.74 -4.19 0.53
CA ASP A 108 -18.20 -4.18 0.73
C ASP A 108 -18.57 -4.06 2.22
N ALA A 109 -19.88 -4.15 2.53
CA ALA A 109 -20.40 -4.05 3.89
C ALA A 109 -19.85 -5.14 4.84
N ASP A 110 -19.46 -6.29 4.30
CA ASP A 110 -18.90 -7.42 5.03
C ASP A 110 -17.36 -7.40 5.03
N GLY A 111 -16.74 -6.31 4.55
CA GLY A 111 -15.30 -6.13 4.49
C GLY A 111 -14.61 -6.93 3.39
N ASN A 112 -15.35 -7.58 2.48
CA ASN A 112 -14.79 -8.47 1.49
C ASN A 112 -14.20 -7.73 0.29
N TYR A 113 -13.15 -8.32 -0.30
CA TYR A 113 -12.57 -7.88 -1.55
C TYR A 113 -12.14 -9.05 -2.44
N THR A 114 -12.07 -8.81 -3.74
CA THR A 114 -11.55 -9.74 -4.75
C THR A 114 -10.74 -8.99 -5.79
N ILE A 115 -9.52 -9.46 -6.05
CA ILE A 115 -8.66 -8.93 -7.10
C ILE A 115 -8.26 -10.08 -8.05
N HIS A 116 -8.61 -9.92 -9.32
CA HIS A 116 -8.13 -10.80 -10.37
C HIS A 116 -6.77 -10.31 -10.86
N THR A 117 -5.72 -11.05 -10.53
CA THR A 117 -4.33 -10.73 -10.83
C THR A 117 -3.58 -11.95 -11.36
N PHE A 118 -2.27 -11.97 -11.29
CA PHE A 118 -1.41 -13.09 -11.64
C PHE A 118 -0.26 -13.22 -10.65
N VAL A 119 0.39 -14.37 -10.60
CA VAL A 119 1.58 -14.58 -9.77
C VAL A 119 2.74 -13.84 -10.42
N PRO A 120 3.31 -12.80 -9.75
CA PRO A 120 4.45 -12.07 -10.29
C PRO A 120 5.71 -12.94 -10.34
N GLY A 121 6.67 -12.56 -11.18
CA GLY A 121 7.99 -13.18 -11.20
C GLY A 121 8.85 -12.76 -10.01
N ASN A 122 9.92 -13.51 -9.78
CA ASN A 122 11.03 -13.10 -8.93
C ASN A 122 12.21 -12.63 -9.80
N ASP A 123 13.10 -11.83 -9.25
CA ASP A 123 14.39 -11.51 -9.90
C ASP A 123 15.56 -12.00 -9.05
N ARG A 124 16.19 -13.07 -9.51
CA ARG A 124 17.35 -13.69 -8.84
C ARG A 124 18.59 -12.78 -8.82
N ARG A 125 18.73 -11.91 -9.82
CA ARG A 125 19.91 -10.99 -9.92
C ARG A 125 19.94 -10.01 -8.74
N TYR A 126 18.75 -9.54 -8.33
CA TYR A 126 18.59 -8.61 -7.23
C TYR A 126 18.00 -9.24 -5.97
N ASN A 127 17.88 -10.58 -5.93
CA ASN A 127 17.28 -11.32 -4.82
C ASN A 127 15.85 -10.82 -4.48
N GLN A 128 15.12 -10.40 -5.50
CA GLN A 128 13.76 -9.89 -5.37
C GLN A 128 12.77 -11.06 -5.37
N LEU A 129 11.98 -11.16 -4.32
CA LEU A 129 10.94 -12.19 -4.16
C LEU A 129 9.75 -11.94 -5.11
N GLN A 130 8.96 -12.99 -5.35
CA GLN A 130 7.60 -12.84 -5.85
C GLN A 130 6.78 -12.08 -4.80
N GLN A 131 6.27 -10.90 -5.15
CA GLN A 131 5.59 -10.07 -4.16
C GLN A 131 4.58 -9.10 -4.79
N ILE A 132 3.54 -8.80 -4.00
CA ILE A 132 2.53 -7.77 -4.29
C ILE A 132 2.69 -6.68 -3.23
N PHE A 133 2.60 -5.41 -3.64
CA PHE A 133 2.79 -4.24 -2.80
C PHE A 133 1.44 -3.59 -2.49
N PRO A 134 0.88 -3.81 -1.29
CA PRO A 134 -0.41 -3.26 -0.91
C PRO A 134 -0.27 -1.92 -0.20
N ILE A 135 -1.20 -1.01 -0.51
CA ILE A 135 -1.47 0.22 0.24
C ILE A 135 -2.94 0.20 0.64
N VAL A 136 -3.24 0.62 1.85
CA VAL A 136 -4.61 0.66 2.35
C VAL A 136 -4.97 2.06 2.81
N LYS A 137 -6.24 2.45 2.57
CA LYS A 137 -6.81 3.71 3.03
C LYS A 137 -8.18 3.45 3.66
N GLU A 138 -8.32 3.81 4.92
CA GLU A 138 -9.59 3.79 5.62
C GLU A 138 -10.40 5.07 5.33
N PRO A 139 -11.73 5.04 5.46
CA PRO A 139 -12.54 6.25 5.35
C PRO A 139 -12.02 7.38 6.24
N ASN A 140 -11.91 8.59 5.67
CA ASN A 140 -11.47 9.80 6.39
C ASN A 140 -10.08 9.71 7.06
N ARG A 141 -9.19 8.83 6.57
CA ARG A 141 -7.82 8.68 7.06
C ARG A 141 -6.82 8.73 5.94
N GLN A 142 -5.56 8.99 6.29
CA GLN A 142 -4.45 8.86 5.35
C GLN A 142 -4.16 7.39 5.07
N GLU A 143 -3.70 7.12 3.86
CA GLU A 143 -3.24 5.79 3.46
C GLU A 143 -1.95 5.41 4.18
N TYR A 144 -1.72 4.10 4.25
CA TYR A 144 -0.46 3.54 4.70
C TYR A 144 -0.13 2.24 3.99
N LYS A 145 1.16 1.95 3.91
CA LYS A 145 1.66 0.71 3.28
C LYS A 145 1.48 -0.45 4.24
N LEU A 146 0.96 -1.55 3.72
CA LEU A 146 1.03 -2.83 4.41
C LEU A 146 2.33 -3.56 4.09
N GLU A 147 2.65 -4.60 4.85
CA GLU A 147 3.71 -5.51 4.48
C GLU A 147 3.37 -6.24 3.17
N THR A 148 4.36 -6.37 2.29
CA THR A 148 4.18 -7.01 0.98
C THR A 148 3.64 -8.42 1.11
N PHE A 149 2.72 -8.82 0.24
CA PHE A 149 2.28 -10.20 0.15
C PHE A 149 3.34 -11.01 -0.59
N LEU A 150 3.71 -12.14 -0.04
CA LEU A 150 4.73 -13.04 -0.54
C LEU A 150 4.07 -14.35 -1.00
N PHE A 151 4.79 -15.16 -1.77
CA PHE A 151 4.27 -16.43 -2.26
C PHE A 151 5.03 -17.60 -1.63
N ASP A 152 4.27 -18.58 -1.10
CA ASP A 152 4.86 -19.72 -0.40
C ASP A 152 5.73 -20.60 -1.32
N GLU A 153 5.38 -20.65 -2.62
CA GLU A 153 6.12 -21.44 -3.61
C GLU A 153 7.33 -20.71 -4.21
N ASP A 154 7.61 -19.46 -3.80
CA ASP A 154 8.77 -18.73 -4.32
C ASP A 154 10.08 -19.40 -3.89
N PRO A 155 10.91 -19.86 -4.84
CA PRO A 155 12.18 -20.53 -4.52
C PRO A 155 13.18 -19.62 -3.81
N LEU A 156 13.03 -18.28 -3.90
CA LEU A 156 13.87 -17.31 -3.19
C LEU A 156 13.43 -17.09 -1.72
N LEU A 157 12.21 -17.48 -1.35
CA LEU A 157 11.70 -17.39 0.02
C LEU A 157 12.26 -18.52 0.89
N THR A 158 13.51 -18.37 1.31
CA THR A 158 14.27 -19.37 2.05
C THR A 158 13.68 -19.69 3.44
N LYS A 159 14.04 -20.85 4.00
CA LYS A 159 13.67 -21.23 5.39
C LYS A 159 14.10 -20.16 6.42
N ARG A 160 15.24 -19.50 6.21
CA ARG A 160 15.73 -18.41 7.07
C ARG A 160 14.82 -17.18 6.98
N CYS A 161 14.39 -16.81 5.77
CA CYS A 161 13.45 -15.71 5.57
C CYS A 161 12.11 -16.00 6.26
N ARG A 162 11.56 -17.21 6.10
CA ARG A 162 10.31 -17.64 6.75
C ARG A 162 10.39 -17.57 8.28
N LYS A 163 11.48 -18.06 8.88
CA LYS A 163 11.70 -17.97 10.33
C LYS A 163 11.77 -16.52 10.82
N ARG A 164 12.36 -15.62 10.02
CA ARG A 164 12.43 -14.19 10.36
C ARG A 164 11.05 -13.54 10.30
N ILE A 165 10.25 -13.85 9.28
CA ILE A 165 8.86 -13.38 9.14
C ILE A 165 8.04 -13.86 10.35
N GLN A 166 8.07 -15.15 10.68
CA GLN A 166 7.37 -15.69 11.85
C GLN A 166 7.65 -14.96 13.16
N LYS A 167 8.87 -14.43 13.32
CA LYS A 167 9.28 -13.75 14.56
C LYS A 167 8.96 -12.27 14.61
N LYS A 168 8.81 -11.61 13.44
CA LYS A 168 8.81 -10.14 13.36
C LYS A 168 7.63 -9.55 12.60
N SER A 169 6.86 -10.35 11.90
CA SER A 169 5.85 -9.91 10.97
C SER A 169 4.63 -10.81 11.00
N ASP A 170 3.57 -10.36 10.35
CA ASP A 170 2.40 -11.17 10.09
C ASP A 170 2.73 -12.29 9.08
N VAL A 171 2.70 -13.53 9.56
CA VAL A 171 2.99 -14.71 8.73
C VAL A 171 1.92 -14.97 7.67
N THR A 172 0.70 -14.48 7.86
CA THR A 172 -0.41 -14.67 6.92
C THR A 172 -0.22 -13.91 5.62
N ARG A 173 0.75 -13.00 5.56
CA ARG A 173 1.18 -12.34 4.31
C ARG A 173 1.87 -13.27 3.32
N ILE A 174 2.24 -14.49 3.72
CA ILE A 174 2.75 -15.53 2.82
C ILE A 174 1.54 -16.27 2.24
N LEU A 175 1.22 -15.94 1.00
CA LEU A 175 0.09 -16.51 0.29
C LEU A 175 0.36 -17.97 -0.07
N LYS A 176 -0.60 -18.84 0.25
CA LYS A 176 -0.61 -20.23 -0.17
C LYS A 176 -1.55 -20.37 -1.36
N LEU A 177 -1.01 -20.78 -2.48
CA LEU A 177 -1.78 -20.96 -3.70
C LEU A 177 -2.52 -22.31 -3.68
N LYS A 178 -3.79 -22.27 -4.07
CA LYS A 178 -4.60 -23.45 -4.36
C LYS A 178 -5.02 -23.40 -5.83
N LYS A 179 -5.19 -24.53 -6.45
CA LYS A 179 -5.73 -24.59 -7.82
C LYS A 179 -7.21 -24.99 -7.75
N GLU A 180 -8.08 -24.10 -8.23
CA GLU A 180 -9.52 -24.30 -8.29
C GLU A 180 -9.99 -24.00 -9.73
N ASP A 181 -10.68 -24.92 -10.36
CA ASP A 181 -11.22 -24.78 -11.74
C ASP A 181 -10.19 -24.27 -12.77
N GLY A 182 -8.95 -24.73 -12.64
CA GLY A 182 -7.86 -24.34 -13.56
C GLY A 182 -7.20 -22.99 -13.27
N MET A 183 -7.66 -22.25 -12.28
CA MET A 183 -7.13 -20.96 -11.83
C MET A 183 -6.46 -21.10 -10.46
N LEU A 184 -5.43 -20.30 -10.21
CA LEU A 184 -4.86 -20.18 -8.87
C LEU A 184 -5.75 -19.29 -7.99
N VAL A 185 -5.91 -19.68 -6.73
CA VAL A 185 -6.67 -18.92 -5.73
C VAL A 185 -5.82 -18.76 -4.49
N ALA A 186 -5.83 -17.57 -3.89
CA ALA A 186 -5.25 -17.30 -2.58
C ALA A 186 -6.23 -16.45 -1.75
N GLN A 187 -6.24 -16.71 -0.45
CA GLN A 187 -6.97 -15.89 0.51
C GLN A 187 -5.98 -15.09 1.37
N ARG A 188 -6.27 -13.81 1.56
CA ARG A 188 -5.51 -12.91 2.41
C ARG A 188 -6.47 -12.03 3.23
N ASP A 189 -6.71 -12.39 4.46
CA ASP A 189 -7.42 -11.53 5.39
C ASP A 189 -6.46 -10.50 6.00
N ILE A 190 -6.91 -9.26 6.15
CA ILE A 190 -6.10 -8.12 6.59
C ILE A 190 -6.72 -7.56 7.86
N ILE A 191 -5.92 -7.40 8.91
CA ILE A 191 -6.32 -6.67 10.11
C ILE A 191 -5.68 -5.28 10.04
N LEU A 192 -6.51 -4.24 10.11
CA LEU A 192 -6.07 -2.85 10.08
C LEU A 192 -5.24 -2.51 11.31
N ALA A 193 -4.21 -1.69 11.13
CA ALA A 193 -3.40 -1.24 12.25
C ALA A 193 -4.20 -0.32 13.19
N SER A 194 -3.99 -0.44 14.50
CA SER A 194 -4.51 0.51 15.46
C SER A 194 -3.91 1.91 15.24
N VAL A 195 -4.63 2.96 15.65
CA VAL A 195 -4.21 4.37 15.48
C VAL A 195 -2.83 4.63 16.13
N GLU A 196 -2.54 4.00 17.26
CA GLU A 196 -1.29 4.19 18.01
C GLU A 196 -0.03 3.69 17.29
N VAL A 197 -0.17 2.67 16.44
CA VAL A 197 0.96 2.08 15.71
C VAL A 197 1.35 2.90 14.47
N ARG A 198 0.48 3.78 13.99
CA ARG A 198 0.64 4.53 12.72
C ARG A 198 1.44 5.83 12.87
N ILE A 199 1.68 6.29 14.10
CA ILE A 199 2.33 7.58 14.41
C ILE A 199 3.85 7.43 14.60
N LYS A 200 4.41 6.25 14.35
CA LYS A 200 5.85 5.98 14.52
C LYS A 200 6.55 6.03 13.13
#